data_eb54c74b80954ff8b7310f54a5c30aa1
#
_entry.id   eb54c74b80954ff8b7310f54a5c30aa1
#
_cell.length_a   1.000
_cell.length_b   1.000
_cell.length_c   1.000
_cell.angle_alpha   90.00
_cell.angle_beta   90.00
_cell.angle_gamma   90.00
#
_symmetry.space_group_name_H-M   'P 1'
#
loop_
_entity.id
_entity.type
_entity.pdbx_description
1 polymer ?
#
loop_
_entity_poly.entity_id
_entity_poly.type
_entity_poly.pdbx_seq_one_letter_code
_entity_poly.pdbx_strand_id
1 'polypeptide(L)'
;MKDVDFNLIIALDALLTEASVAGAARRMGLSTSAMSRTLSRLRQATGDGLLVRAGRNMVLTPYAESVRARTREAVGQVADILTPPAPRVDLQILKRTFTLRANEGFVEALGPALIADIAARAPQVCLRFAPKPEKSGQPLREGRADLEIGVLSNMGPEIRVQALFRDRFVGVVRREHPLATQDPITPQDYVAWGHVTASRRGVQTGPVDEALAEMGLQRRIISVVPGFPAALAVAGATDLIALAPASFLINPLLAARFHRFELPVRTPVITISQMWHP
;
A
#
# COMPACT_ATOMS: atom_id res chain seq x y z
N MET A 1 -18.85 46.98 -8.56
CA MET A 1 -17.86 45.97 -8.98
C MET A 1 -18.48 45.25 -10.16
N LYS A 2 -17.85 45.26 -11.40
CA LYS A 2 -18.38 44.48 -12.50
C LYS A 2 -18.37 43.00 -12.05
N ASP A 3 -19.48 42.28 -12.28
CA ASP A 3 -19.59 40.88 -12.01
C ASP A 3 -18.48 40.13 -12.81
N VAL A 4 -17.45 39.69 -12.15
CA VAL A 4 -16.35 38.93 -12.75
C VAL A 4 -16.74 37.46 -12.68
N ASP A 5 -17.03 36.85 -13.84
CA ASP A 5 -17.27 35.43 -13.93
C ASP A 5 -15.94 34.69 -13.76
N PHE A 6 -15.72 34.11 -12.57
CA PHE A 6 -14.49 33.36 -12.24
C PHE A 6 -14.25 32.15 -13.14
N ASN A 7 -15.29 31.57 -13.75
CA ASN A 7 -15.11 30.50 -14.72
C ASN A 7 -14.35 30.96 -15.98
N LEU A 8 -14.43 32.25 -16.33
CA LEU A 8 -13.66 32.82 -17.43
C LEU A 8 -12.15 32.82 -17.14
N ILE A 9 -11.73 32.95 -15.88
CA ILE A 9 -10.29 32.94 -15.53
C ILE A 9 -9.71 31.53 -15.73
N ILE A 10 -10.45 30.49 -15.35
CA ILE A 10 -10.04 29.10 -15.55
C ILE A 10 -9.94 28.78 -17.05
N ALA A 11 -10.92 29.23 -17.83
CA ALA A 11 -10.91 29.06 -19.28
C ALA A 11 -9.79 29.87 -19.96
N LEU A 12 -9.48 31.06 -19.43
CA LEU A 12 -8.33 31.86 -19.88
C LEU A 12 -7.03 31.13 -19.64
N ASP A 13 -6.79 30.58 -18.44
CA ASP A 13 -5.58 29.78 -18.15
C ASP A 13 -5.43 28.60 -19.11
N ALA A 14 -6.52 27.88 -19.38
CA ALA A 14 -6.49 26.77 -20.32
C ALA A 14 -6.14 27.22 -21.75
N LEU A 15 -6.72 28.32 -22.23
CA LEU A 15 -6.44 28.87 -23.57
C LEU A 15 -5.00 29.38 -23.70
N LEU A 16 -4.51 30.10 -22.67
CA LEU A 16 -3.13 30.62 -22.66
C LEU A 16 -2.08 29.52 -22.53
N THR A 17 -2.41 28.42 -21.87
CA THR A 17 -1.50 27.26 -21.71
C THR A 17 -1.41 26.46 -22.99
N GLU A 18 -2.54 26.14 -23.60
CA GLU A 18 -2.64 25.28 -24.77
C GLU A 18 -2.39 26.01 -26.08
N ALA A 19 -2.46 27.34 -26.10
CA ALA A 19 -2.43 28.19 -27.29
C ALA A 19 -3.35 27.66 -28.43
N SER A 20 -4.40 26.94 -28.08
CA SER A 20 -5.29 26.21 -28.97
C SER A 20 -6.69 26.08 -28.35
N VAL A 21 -7.71 26.45 -29.11
CA VAL A 21 -9.12 26.30 -28.69
C VAL A 21 -9.47 24.83 -28.50
N ALA A 22 -9.01 23.95 -29.40
CA ALA A 22 -9.27 22.52 -29.30
C ALA A 22 -8.50 21.89 -28.12
N GLY A 23 -7.26 22.32 -27.82
CA GLY A 23 -6.48 21.90 -26.68
C GLY A 23 -7.15 22.32 -25.38
N ALA A 24 -7.52 23.58 -25.24
CA ALA A 24 -8.23 24.10 -24.08
C ALA A 24 -9.58 23.41 -23.84
N ALA A 25 -10.33 23.13 -24.93
CA ALA A 25 -11.60 22.39 -24.82
C ALA A 25 -11.38 20.99 -24.23
N ARG A 26 -10.41 20.22 -24.72
CA ARG A 26 -10.05 18.90 -24.14
C ARG A 26 -9.66 18.98 -22.68
N ARG A 27 -8.79 19.94 -22.34
CA ARG A 27 -8.33 20.13 -20.94
C ARG A 27 -9.48 20.42 -19.96
N MET A 28 -10.48 21.15 -20.44
CA MET A 28 -11.65 21.53 -19.62
C MET A 28 -12.85 20.58 -19.73
N GLY A 29 -12.75 19.50 -20.52
CA GLY A 29 -13.87 18.59 -20.75
C GLY A 29 -15.03 19.22 -21.50
N LEU A 30 -14.78 20.24 -22.35
CA LEU A 30 -15.79 20.98 -23.11
C LEU A 30 -15.72 20.62 -24.60
N SER A 31 -16.83 20.89 -25.32
CA SER A 31 -16.81 20.89 -26.78
C SER A 31 -16.01 22.08 -27.32
N THR A 32 -15.41 21.93 -28.52
CA THR A 32 -14.69 23.02 -29.20
C THR A 32 -15.58 24.24 -29.46
N SER A 33 -16.87 24.00 -29.75
CA SER A 33 -17.85 25.07 -29.93
C SER A 33 -18.16 25.84 -28.63
N ALA A 34 -18.23 25.14 -27.49
CA ALA A 34 -18.39 25.77 -26.19
C ALA A 34 -17.16 26.62 -25.82
N MET A 35 -15.95 26.09 -26.04
CA MET A 35 -14.72 26.82 -25.80
C MET A 35 -14.56 28.01 -26.72
N SER A 36 -15.01 27.94 -27.98
CA SER A 36 -15.02 29.08 -28.90
C SER A 36 -15.94 30.21 -28.42
N ARG A 37 -17.12 29.88 -27.90
CA ARG A 37 -18.02 30.89 -27.27
C ARG A 37 -17.37 31.51 -26.03
N THR A 38 -16.69 30.71 -25.19
CA THR A 38 -15.96 31.20 -24.03
C THR A 38 -14.82 32.13 -24.45
N LEU A 39 -14.07 31.82 -25.50
CA LEU A 39 -13.04 32.71 -26.04
C LEU A 39 -13.64 34.03 -26.54
N SER A 40 -14.82 34.02 -27.18
CA SER A 40 -15.51 35.25 -27.56
C SER A 40 -15.88 36.12 -26.39
N ARG A 41 -16.38 35.53 -25.30
CA ARG A 41 -16.68 36.27 -24.04
C ARG A 41 -15.40 36.84 -23.41
N LEU A 42 -14.30 36.08 -23.41
CA LEU A 42 -13.01 36.53 -22.94
C LEU A 42 -12.48 37.72 -23.73
N ARG A 43 -12.60 37.70 -25.08
CA ARG A 43 -12.23 38.82 -25.95
C ARG A 43 -13.02 40.07 -25.62
N GLN A 44 -14.32 39.94 -25.39
CA GLN A 44 -15.16 41.07 -24.96
C GLN A 44 -14.75 41.59 -23.57
N ALA A 45 -14.42 40.72 -22.64
CA ALA A 45 -14.04 41.10 -21.27
C ALA A 45 -12.66 41.75 -21.22
N THR A 46 -11.71 41.33 -22.03
CA THR A 46 -10.31 41.83 -22.06
C THR A 46 -10.06 42.93 -23.06
N GLY A 47 -10.91 43.06 -24.10
CA GLY A 47 -10.68 43.96 -25.22
C GLY A 47 -9.54 43.49 -26.14
N ASP A 48 -9.05 42.25 -25.99
CA ASP A 48 -7.92 41.70 -26.73
C ASP A 48 -8.30 40.38 -27.45
N GLY A 49 -7.64 40.11 -28.59
CA GLY A 49 -7.87 38.90 -29.37
C GLY A 49 -7.46 37.60 -28.69
N LEU A 50 -6.55 37.68 -27.70
CA LEU A 50 -5.95 36.59 -26.92
C LEU A 50 -5.21 35.55 -27.77
N LEU A 51 -5.89 34.97 -28.72
CA LEU A 51 -5.38 34.01 -29.72
C LEU A 51 -5.64 34.52 -31.14
N VAL A 52 -4.59 34.67 -31.93
CA VAL A 52 -4.63 35.12 -33.31
C VAL A 52 -4.01 34.08 -34.24
N ARG A 53 -4.42 34.08 -35.51
CA ARG A 53 -3.85 33.18 -36.52
C ARG A 53 -2.46 33.66 -36.96
N ALA A 54 -1.49 32.74 -36.90
CA ALA A 54 -0.17 32.90 -37.54
C ALA A 54 0.04 31.70 -38.47
N GLY A 55 -0.31 31.89 -39.75
CA GLY A 55 -0.32 30.80 -40.74
C GLY A 55 -1.35 29.73 -40.41
N ARG A 56 -0.92 28.49 -40.23
CA ARG A 56 -1.79 27.34 -39.86
C ARG A 56 -2.02 27.20 -38.34
N ASN A 57 -1.28 27.92 -37.54
CA ASN A 57 -1.31 27.82 -36.08
C ASN A 57 -2.00 29.02 -35.44
N MET A 58 -2.44 28.85 -34.20
CA MET A 58 -2.84 29.96 -33.35
C MET A 58 -1.64 30.33 -32.43
N VAL A 59 -1.47 31.64 -32.22
CA VAL A 59 -0.45 32.18 -31.29
C VAL A 59 -1.10 33.17 -30.34
N LEU A 60 -0.48 33.35 -29.17
CA LEU A 60 -0.90 34.33 -28.19
C LEU A 60 -0.60 35.74 -28.68
N THR A 61 -1.47 36.69 -28.35
CA THR A 61 -1.18 38.13 -28.48
C THR A 61 -0.15 38.57 -27.44
N PRO A 62 0.55 39.70 -27.63
CA PRO A 62 1.45 40.25 -26.61
C PRO A 62 0.74 40.50 -25.27
N TYR A 63 -0.51 40.93 -25.28
CA TYR A 63 -1.31 41.05 -24.06
C TYR A 63 -1.54 39.69 -23.39
N ALA A 64 -1.99 38.70 -24.18
CA ALA A 64 -2.22 37.35 -23.67
C ALA A 64 -0.97 36.75 -23.02
N GLU A 65 0.21 36.93 -23.62
CA GLU A 65 1.48 36.48 -23.09
C GLU A 65 1.82 37.22 -21.76
N SER A 66 1.58 38.54 -21.72
CA SER A 66 1.86 39.35 -20.50
C SER A 66 1.00 38.95 -19.29
N VAL A 67 -0.23 38.46 -19.52
CA VAL A 67 -1.14 38.05 -18.42
C VAL A 67 -1.07 36.57 -18.08
N ARG A 68 -0.36 35.77 -18.87
CA ARG A 68 -0.29 34.29 -18.75
C ARG A 68 0.17 33.82 -17.35
N ALA A 69 1.29 34.38 -16.87
CA ALA A 69 1.82 34.01 -15.54
C ALA A 69 0.85 34.42 -14.43
N ARG A 70 0.31 35.62 -14.50
CA ARG A 70 -0.65 36.17 -13.50
C ARG A 70 -1.95 35.37 -13.48
N THR A 71 -2.45 34.95 -14.63
CA THR A 71 -3.67 34.12 -14.73
C THR A 71 -3.45 32.78 -14.07
N ARG A 72 -2.30 32.11 -14.34
CA ARG A 72 -1.93 30.84 -13.72
C ARG A 72 -1.82 30.97 -12.19
N GLU A 73 -1.17 32.02 -11.72
CA GLU A 73 -1.05 32.29 -10.29
C GLU A 73 -2.43 32.48 -9.62
N ALA A 74 -3.30 33.28 -10.22
CA ALA A 74 -4.64 33.52 -9.71
C ALA A 74 -5.48 32.22 -9.64
N VAL A 75 -5.43 31.38 -10.69
CA VAL A 75 -6.10 30.08 -10.70
C VAL A 75 -5.53 29.18 -9.60
N GLY A 76 -4.21 29.16 -9.39
CA GLY A 76 -3.57 28.43 -8.30
C GLY A 76 -4.05 28.88 -6.94
N GLN A 77 -4.06 30.19 -6.69
CA GLN A 77 -4.53 30.76 -5.41
C GLN A 77 -6.00 30.42 -5.11
N VAL A 78 -6.88 30.47 -6.14
CA VAL A 78 -8.29 30.07 -5.97
C VAL A 78 -8.40 28.55 -5.71
N ALA A 79 -7.60 27.73 -6.40
CA ALA A 79 -7.55 26.30 -6.17
C ALA A 79 -7.08 25.98 -4.74
N ASP A 80 -6.08 26.69 -4.22
CA ASP A 80 -5.57 26.55 -2.86
C ASP A 80 -6.62 26.90 -1.79
N ILE A 81 -7.49 27.89 -2.06
CA ILE A 81 -8.61 28.26 -1.17
C ILE A 81 -9.64 27.12 -1.12
N LEU A 82 -9.92 26.49 -2.26
CA LEU A 82 -10.90 25.42 -2.38
C LEU A 82 -10.34 24.04 -1.98
N THR A 83 -9.02 23.91 -1.99
CA THR A 83 -8.32 22.72 -1.51
C THR A 83 -7.74 23.07 -0.14
N PRO A 84 -8.35 22.61 0.96
CA PRO A 84 -7.76 22.83 2.28
C PRO A 84 -6.31 22.35 2.23
N PRO A 85 -5.32 23.14 2.66
CA PRO A 85 -3.95 22.69 2.76
C PRO A 85 -3.98 21.43 3.61
N ALA A 86 -3.43 20.33 3.08
CA ALA A 86 -3.21 19.15 3.90
C ALA A 86 -2.49 19.65 5.17
N PRO A 87 -3.07 19.48 6.37
CA PRO A 87 -2.48 20.03 7.57
C PRO A 87 -1.03 19.52 7.62
N ARG A 88 -0.06 20.42 7.63
CA ARG A 88 1.33 20.06 7.87
C ARG A 88 1.38 19.53 9.29
N VAL A 89 1.25 18.21 9.43
CA VAL A 89 1.30 17.56 10.73
C VAL A 89 2.74 17.66 11.21
N ASP A 90 2.95 18.43 12.27
CA ASP A 90 4.23 18.44 12.95
C ASP A 90 4.36 17.13 13.75
N LEU A 91 5.19 16.23 13.26
CA LEU A 91 5.38 14.92 13.86
C LEU A 91 6.01 15.00 15.26
N GLN A 92 6.74 16.08 15.58
CA GLN A 92 7.40 16.24 16.88
C GLN A 92 6.41 16.49 18.02
N ILE A 93 5.26 17.11 17.71
CA ILE A 93 4.22 17.44 18.69
C ILE A 93 2.96 16.60 18.51
N LEU A 94 2.89 15.76 17.49
CA LEU A 94 1.74 14.91 17.21
C LEU A 94 1.51 13.91 18.36
N LYS A 95 0.46 14.12 19.12
CA LYS A 95 0.04 13.22 20.20
C LYS A 95 -1.17 12.41 19.76
N ARG A 96 -0.92 11.20 19.26
CA ARG A 96 -1.97 10.30 18.75
C ARG A 96 -1.56 8.84 18.98
N THR A 97 -2.55 7.99 19.24
CA THR A 97 -2.38 6.53 19.16
C THR A 97 -2.85 6.05 17.80
N PHE A 98 -1.97 5.38 17.07
CA PHE A 98 -2.33 4.67 15.84
C PHE A 98 -2.48 3.18 16.13
N THR A 99 -3.61 2.62 15.75
CA THR A 99 -3.90 1.19 15.93
C THR A 99 -3.64 0.44 14.62
N LEU A 100 -2.62 -0.42 14.63
CA LEU A 100 -2.22 -1.27 13.51
C LEU A 100 -2.70 -2.69 13.77
N ARG A 101 -3.50 -3.26 12.87
CA ARG A 101 -3.87 -4.68 12.91
C ARG A 101 -2.85 -5.48 12.10
N ALA A 102 -2.13 -6.34 12.76
CA ALA A 102 -1.14 -7.24 12.16
C ALA A 102 -1.14 -8.58 12.89
N ASN A 103 -0.53 -9.61 12.28
CA ASN A 103 -0.25 -10.83 13.01
C ASN A 103 0.99 -10.66 13.91
N GLU A 104 1.11 -11.51 14.91
CA GLU A 104 2.17 -11.44 15.91
C GLU A 104 3.56 -11.57 15.28
N GLY A 105 3.70 -12.43 14.26
CA GLY A 105 4.97 -12.62 13.57
C GLY A 105 5.43 -11.37 12.79
N PHE A 106 4.50 -10.57 12.26
CA PHE A 106 4.85 -9.27 11.68
C PHE A 106 5.41 -8.33 12.76
N VAL A 107 4.75 -8.29 13.92
CA VAL A 107 5.18 -7.43 15.03
C VAL A 107 6.56 -7.86 15.54
N GLU A 108 6.81 -9.17 15.65
CA GLU A 108 8.08 -9.71 16.11
C GLU A 108 9.23 -9.45 15.12
N ALA A 109 8.97 -9.62 13.81
CA ALA A 109 9.98 -9.48 12.77
C ALA A 109 10.29 -8.01 12.40
N LEU A 110 9.25 -7.18 12.24
CA LEU A 110 9.35 -5.83 11.68
C LEU A 110 8.97 -4.73 12.68
N GLY A 111 8.23 -5.08 13.74
CA GLY A 111 7.79 -4.15 14.77
C GLY A 111 8.92 -3.36 15.42
N PRO A 112 10.04 -3.99 15.84
CA PRO A 112 11.13 -3.26 16.49
C PRO A 112 11.69 -2.11 15.64
N ALA A 113 11.93 -2.35 14.34
CA ALA A 113 12.43 -1.32 13.42
C ALA A 113 11.39 -0.22 13.21
N LEU A 114 10.12 -0.58 13.01
CA LEU A 114 9.03 0.38 12.84
C LEU A 114 8.83 1.24 14.08
N ILE A 115 8.84 0.64 15.27
CA ILE A 115 8.69 1.35 16.55
C ILE A 115 9.86 2.33 16.74
N ALA A 116 11.09 1.89 16.47
CA ALA A 116 12.28 2.74 16.60
C ALA A 116 12.24 3.96 15.65
N ASP A 117 11.85 3.76 14.38
CA ASP A 117 11.73 4.86 13.41
C ASP A 117 10.63 5.84 13.82
N ILE A 118 9.47 5.35 14.23
CA ILE A 118 8.37 6.22 14.70
C ILE A 118 8.77 6.97 15.98
N ALA A 119 9.40 6.33 16.94
CA ALA A 119 9.86 6.97 18.17
C ALA A 119 10.87 8.10 17.91
N ALA A 120 11.74 7.93 16.92
CA ALA A 120 12.69 8.96 16.52
C ALA A 120 12.04 10.15 15.80
N ARG A 121 11.04 9.90 14.94
CA ARG A 121 10.42 10.92 14.09
C ARG A 121 9.18 11.57 14.70
N ALA A 122 8.46 10.85 15.54
CA ALA A 122 7.20 11.28 16.16
C ALA A 122 7.14 10.80 17.62
N PRO A 123 7.93 11.41 18.53
CA PRO A 123 8.16 10.88 19.87
C PRO A 123 6.93 10.83 20.79
N GLN A 124 5.85 11.54 20.44
CA GLN A 124 4.61 11.53 21.20
C GLN A 124 3.52 10.62 20.59
N VAL A 125 3.85 9.92 19.49
CA VAL A 125 2.96 8.95 18.87
C VAL A 125 3.07 7.61 19.60
N CYS A 126 1.92 6.97 19.87
CA CYS A 126 1.82 5.62 20.36
C CYS A 126 1.38 4.68 19.23
N LEU A 127 2.14 3.60 18.98
CA LEU A 127 1.71 2.51 18.12
C LEU A 127 1.05 1.43 18.96
N ARG A 128 -0.20 1.13 18.68
CA ARG A 128 -0.95 0.00 19.26
C ARG A 128 -1.05 -1.10 18.22
N PHE A 129 -0.45 -2.25 18.48
CA PHE A 129 -0.66 -3.45 17.67
C PHE A 129 -1.87 -4.21 18.18
N ALA A 130 -2.87 -4.39 17.34
CA ALA A 130 -4.09 -5.12 17.66
C ALA A 130 -4.10 -6.47 16.93
N PRO A 131 -4.59 -7.54 17.59
CA PRO A 131 -4.70 -8.84 16.95
C PRO A 131 -5.68 -8.81 15.78
N LYS A 132 -5.46 -9.75 14.85
CA LYS A 132 -6.24 -9.91 13.63
C LYS A 132 -6.95 -11.27 13.64
N PRO A 133 -7.98 -11.46 14.46
CA PRO A 133 -8.65 -12.75 14.59
C PRO A 133 -9.41 -13.13 13.31
N GLU A 134 -9.91 -12.14 12.59
CA GLU A 134 -10.69 -12.29 11.37
C GLU A 134 -10.16 -11.42 10.22
N LYS A 135 -10.45 -11.85 9.00
CA LYS A 135 -10.16 -11.11 7.77
C LYS A 135 -11.37 -10.26 7.38
N SER A 136 -11.54 -9.10 8.03
CA SER A 136 -12.64 -8.18 7.81
C SER A 136 -12.17 -6.74 7.75
N GLY A 137 -12.69 -5.96 6.81
CA GLY A 137 -12.46 -4.52 6.71
C GLY A 137 -13.24 -3.67 7.72
N GLN A 138 -14.15 -4.29 8.50
CA GLN A 138 -15.02 -3.58 9.43
C GLN A 138 -14.27 -2.72 10.46
N PRO A 139 -13.19 -3.19 11.12
CA PRO A 139 -12.45 -2.35 12.07
C PRO A 139 -11.82 -1.10 11.45
N LEU A 140 -11.45 -1.14 10.17
CA LEU A 140 -10.96 0.02 9.43
C LEU A 140 -12.09 1.01 9.15
N ARG A 141 -13.25 0.53 8.67
CA ARG A 141 -14.44 1.38 8.42
C ARG A 141 -14.96 2.07 9.67
N GLU A 142 -14.92 1.39 10.80
CA GLU A 142 -15.39 1.92 12.09
C GLU A 142 -14.33 2.76 12.83
N GLY A 143 -13.16 2.98 12.25
CA GLY A 143 -12.07 3.73 12.87
C GLY A 143 -11.48 3.06 14.13
N ARG A 144 -11.78 1.76 14.35
CA ARG A 144 -11.18 0.97 15.45
C ARG A 144 -9.74 0.55 15.15
N ALA A 145 -9.36 0.61 13.89
CA ALA A 145 -7.99 0.47 13.42
C ALA A 145 -7.70 1.53 12.35
N ASP A 146 -6.52 2.10 12.39
CA ASP A 146 -6.05 3.07 11.39
C ASP A 146 -5.43 2.36 10.18
N LEU A 147 -4.78 1.21 10.41
CA LEU A 147 -4.07 0.46 9.39
C LEU A 147 -4.20 -1.05 9.64
N GLU A 148 -4.30 -1.82 8.58
CA GLU A 148 -4.17 -3.27 8.63
C GLU A 148 -3.03 -3.74 7.73
N ILE A 149 -2.17 -4.64 8.21
CA ILE A 149 -1.06 -5.21 7.46
C ILE A 149 -1.24 -6.72 7.34
N GLY A 150 -1.07 -7.23 6.13
CA GLY A 150 -1.12 -8.67 5.85
C GLY A 150 -1.58 -9.01 4.44
N VAL A 151 -1.96 -10.26 4.25
CA VAL A 151 -2.49 -10.75 2.97
C VAL A 151 -3.89 -10.18 2.75
N LEU A 152 -4.12 -9.63 1.56
CA LEU A 152 -5.41 -9.09 1.16
C LEU A 152 -6.51 -10.16 1.28
N SER A 153 -7.66 -9.73 1.76
CA SER A 153 -8.89 -10.51 1.80
C SER A 153 -10.03 -9.68 1.21
N ASN A 154 -11.26 -10.14 1.32
CA ASN A 154 -12.42 -9.36 0.89
C ASN A 154 -12.67 -8.19 1.86
N MET A 155 -12.10 -7.01 1.54
CA MET A 155 -12.12 -5.83 2.42
C MET A 155 -13.24 -4.85 2.10
N GLY A 156 -13.83 -4.93 0.91
CA GLY A 156 -14.78 -3.93 0.38
C GLY A 156 -14.08 -2.85 -0.47
N PRO A 157 -14.83 -2.22 -1.39
CA PRO A 157 -14.28 -1.31 -2.40
C PRO A 157 -13.77 0.02 -1.82
N GLU A 158 -14.23 0.42 -0.66
CA GLU A 158 -13.85 1.65 0.03
C GLU A 158 -12.50 1.58 0.73
N ILE A 159 -11.96 0.37 0.95
CA ILE A 159 -10.66 0.18 1.59
C ILE A 159 -9.55 0.39 0.56
N ARG A 160 -8.65 1.31 0.86
CA ARG A 160 -7.44 1.50 0.08
C ARG A 160 -6.45 0.39 0.37
N VAL A 161 -5.80 -0.09 -0.69
CA VAL A 161 -4.84 -1.20 -0.61
C VAL A 161 -3.57 -0.80 -1.34
N GLN A 162 -2.44 -1.02 -0.69
CA GLN A 162 -1.12 -0.86 -1.29
C GLN A 162 -0.26 -2.07 -0.97
N ALA A 163 0.27 -2.72 -1.99
CA ALA A 163 1.23 -3.80 -1.82
C ALA A 163 2.54 -3.26 -1.24
N LEU A 164 3.06 -3.94 -0.22
CA LEU A 164 4.34 -3.59 0.42
C LEU A 164 5.46 -4.45 -0.14
N PHE A 165 5.32 -5.77 -0.06
CA PHE A 165 6.30 -6.73 -0.58
C PHE A 165 5.67 -8.08 -0.86
N ARG A 166 6.41 -8.91 -1.63
CA ARG A 166 6.09 -10.32 -1.86
C ARG A 166 6.87 -11.17 -0.87
N ASP A 167 6.24 -12.22 -0.39
CA ASP A 167 6.83 -13.17 0.54
C ASP A 167 6.50 -14.61 0.11
N ARG A 168 7.18 -15.57 0.70
CA ARG A 168 6.92 -16.98 0.50
C ARG A 168 7.06 -17.75 1.81
N PHE A 169 6.50 -18.93 1.86
CA PHE A 169 6.71 -19.83 2.97
C PHE A 169 8.04 -20.56 2.83
N VAL A 170 8.69 -20.77 3.97
CA VAL A 170 9.90 -21.57 4.12
C VAL A 170 9.71 -22.60 5.23
N GLY A 171 10.40 -23.72 5.13
CA GLY A 171 10.51 -24.67 6.22
C GLY A 171 11.52 -24.18 7.26
N VAL A 172 11.23 -24.41 8.53
CA VAL A 172 12.06 -23.96 9.66
C VAL A 172 12.21 -25.07 10.68
N VAL A 173 13.44 -25.36 11.06
CA VAL A 173 13.80 -26.33 12.08
C VAL A 173 14.87 -25.76 13.01
N ARG A 174 15.08 -26.37 14.17
CA ARG A 174 16.23 -26.05 15.02
C ARG A 174 17.54 -26.28 14.28
N ARG A 175 18.62 -25.62 14.65
CA ARG A 175 19.93 -25.70 13.96
C ARG A 175 20.51 -27.10 13.88
N GLU A 176 20.33 -27.87 14.95
CA GLU A 176 20.87 -29.22 15.06
C GLU A 176 19.93 -30.30 14.52
N HIS A 177 18.84 -29.91 13.84
CA HIS A 177 17.92 -30.85 13.23
C HIS A 177 18.60 -31.61 12.07
N PRO A 178 18.35 -32.92 11.90
CA PRO A 178 19.00 -33.71 10.83
C PRO A 178 18.79 -33.14 9.41
N LEU A 179 17.63 -32.50 9.15
CA LEU A 179 17.40 -31.84 7.85
C LEU A 179 18.29 -30.61 7.62
N ALA A 180 18.92 -30.05 8.65
CA ALA A 180 19.80 -28.89 8.48
C ALA A 180 21.10 -29.18 7.71
N THR A 181 21.45 -30.46 7.56
CA THR A 181 22.61 -30.90 6.81
C THR A 181 22.27 -31.51 5.43
N GLN A 182 20.98 -31.50 5.06
CA GLN A 182 20.48 -31.99 3.77
C GLN A 182 20.24 -30.86 2.80
N ASP A 183 20.78 -30.98 1.59
CA ASP A 183 20.52 -30.04 0.48
C ASP A 183 20.70 -30.78 -0.85
N PRO A 184 19.66 -30.95 -1.68
CA PRO A 184 18.28 -30.50 -1.47
C PRO A 184 17.49 -31.41 -0.51
N ILE A 185 16.50 -30.83 0.19
CA ILE A 185 15.51 -31.60 0.94
C ILE A 185 14.41 -32.03 -0.03
N THR A 186 14.14 -33.35 -0.09
CA THR A 186 13.09 -33.91 -0.94
C THR A 186 11.70 -33.84 -0.28
N PRO A 187 10.59 -33.97 -1.05
CA PRO A 187 9.26 -34.10 -0.46
C PRO A 187 9.13 -35.27 0.50
N GLN A 188 9.82 -36.40 0.22
CA GLN A 188 9.87 -37.61 1.07
C GLN A 188 10.56 -37.30 2.40
N ASP A 189 11.70 -36.60 2.37
CA ASP A 189 12.41 -36.18 3.59
C ASP A 189 11.54 -35.24 4.42
N TYR A 190 10.83 -34.31 3.77
CA TYR A 190 9.95 -33.36 4.44
C TYR A 190 8.81 -34.04 5.18
N VAL A 191 8.13 -35.02 4.60
CA VAL A 191 7.01 -35.73 5.22
C VAL A 191 7.42 -36.79 6.25
N ALA A 192 8.69 -37.20 6.24
CA ALA A 192 9.22 -38.19 7.20
C ALA A 192 9.20 -37.68 8.64
N TRP A 193 9.24 -36.37 8.82
CA TRP A 193 9.22 -35.70 10.12
C TRP A 193 7.81 -35.25 10.52
N GLY A 194 7.63 -34.98 11.83
CA GLY A 194 6.42 -34.38 12.35
C GLY A 194 6.41 -32.87 12.11
N HIS A 195 5.22 -32.29 12.08
CA HIS A 195 5.03 -30.86 11.79
C HIS A 195 4.24 -30.15 12.89
N VAL A 196 4.58 -28.90 13.15
CA VAL A 196 3.75 -27.95 13.88
C VAL A 196 3.15 -26.93 12.89
N THR A 197 1.84 -26.77 12.92
CA THR A 197 1.11 -25.84 12.04
C THR A 197 0.62 -24.62 12.80
N ALA A 198 0.88 -23.43 12.25
CA ALA A 198 0.33 -22.18 12.74
C ALA A 198 -1.06 -21.93 12.14
N SER A 199 -2.10 -21.97 12.94
CA SER A 199 -3.47 -21.73 12.49
C SER A 199 -4.34 -21.13 13.60
N ARG A 200 -4.79 -19.88 13.38
CA ARG A 200 -5.70 -19.20 14.33
C ARG A 200 -7.10 -19.84 14.40
N ARG A 201 -7.48 -20.57 13.38
CA ARG A 201 -8.79 -21.26 13.30
C ARG A 201 -8.72 -22.76 13.56
N GLY A 202 -7.55 -23.27 13.96
CA GLY A 202 -7.35 -24.70 14.18
C GLY A 202 -7.30 -25.57 12.93
N VAL A 203 -7.25 -24.96 11.74
CA VAL A 203 -7.17 -25.69 10.47
C VAL A 203 -5.78 -26.30 10.32
N GLN A 204 -5.70 -27.58 10.00
CA GLN A 204 -4.45 -28.31 9.90
C GLN A 204 -3.86 -28.29 8.47
N THR A 205 -4.70 -28.04 7.47
CA THR A 205 -4.32 -28.09 6.05
C THR A 205 -4.14 -26.69 5.47
N GLY A 206 -3.33 -26.59 4.40
CA GLY A 206 -3.06 -25.36 3.67
C GLY A 206 -2.36 -25.64 2.33
N PRO A 207 -1.84 -24.63 1.63
CA PRO A 207 -1.25 -24.77 0.30
C PRO A 207 -0.12 -25.79 0.19
N VAL A 208 0.61 -26.05 1.28
CA VAL A 208 1.65 -27.11 1.32
C VAL A 208 1.01 -28.49 1.27
N ASP A 209 -0.12 -28.66 1.97
CA ASP A 209 -0.82 -29.95 2.01
C ASP A 209 -1.46 -30.27 0.66
N GLU A 210 -1.99 -29.25 -0.02
CA GLU A 210 -2.53 -29.37 -1.38
C GLU A 210 -1.44 -29.83 -2.36
N ALA A 211 -0.27 -29.17 -2.33
CA ALA A 211 0.86 -29.52 -3.19
C ALA A 211 1.45 -30.92 -2.87
N LEU A 212 1.47 -31.33 -1.61
CA LEU A 212 1.90 -32.69 -1.23
C LEU A 212 0.90 -33.75 -1.69
N ALA A 213 -0.40 -33.46 -1.58
CA ALA A 213 -1.46 -34.38 -2.01
C ALA A 213 -1.41 -34.67 -3.53
N GLU A 214 -1.05 -33.69 -4.36
CA GLU A 214 -0.82 -33.86 -5.80
C GLU A 214 0.29 -34.90 -6.09
N MET A 215 1.21 -35.11 -5.14
CA MET A 215 2.30 -36.07 -5.21
C MET A 215 1.99 -37.39 -4.46
N GLY A 216 0.77 -37.55 -3.94
CA GLY A 216 0.38 -38.72 -3.13
C GLY A 216 1.04 -38.74 -1.74
N LEU A 217 1.52 -37.58 -1.25
CA LEU A 217 2.20 -37.45 0.04
C LEU A 217 1.31 -36.69 1.04
N GLN A 218 1.52 -37.00 2.32
CA GLN A 218 0.85 -36.34 3.43
C GLN A 218 1.82 -36.13 4.59
N ARG A 219 1.88 -34.92 5.14
CA ARG A 219 2.65 -34.64 6.34
C ARG A 219 1.85 -34.96 7.60
N ARG A 220 2.55 -35.39 8.65
CA ARG A 220 1.96 -35.70 9.93
C ARG A 220 1.96 -34.44 10.84
N ILE A 221 0.79 -33.86 11.07
CA ILE A 221 0.64 -32.71 11.98
C ILE A 221 0.59 -33.22 13.41
N ILE A 222 1.59 -32.86 14.23
CA ILE A 222 1.71 -33.22 15.64
C ILE A 222 1.02 -32.18 16.52
N SER A 223 1.10 -30.89 16.13
CA SER A 223 0.52 -29.81 16.92
C SER A 223 0.00 -28.70 16.02
N VAL A 224 -1.09 -28.05 16.45
CA VAL A 224 -1.63 -26.83 15.87
C VAL A 224 -1.54 -25.73 16.91
N VAL A 225 -0.91 -24.62 16.56
CA VAL A 225 -0.69 -23.47 17.45
C VAL A 225 -1.27 -22.20 16.86
N PRO A 226 -1.62 -21.17 17.66
CA PRO A 226 -2.38 -20.03 17.18
C PRO A 226 -1.62 -19.12 16.19
N GLY A 227 -0.26 -19.15 16.16
CA GLY A 227 0.52 -18.25 15.30
C GLY A 227 1.94 -18.73 15.04
N PHE A 228 2.62 -18.06 14.12
CA PHE A 228 3.97 -18.40 13.71
C PHE A 228 5.01 -18.31 14.84
N PRO A 229 4.98 -17.31 15.74
CA PRO A 229 5.91 -17.28 16.87
C PRO A 229 5.84 -18.53 17.75
N ALA A 230 4.63 -19.02 18.03
CA ALA A 230 4.44 -20.24 18.78
C ALA A 230 4.94 -21.49 18.00
N ALA A 231 4.72 -21.54 16.68
CA ALA A 231 5.24 -22.62 15.85
C ALA A 231 6.78 -22.64 15.83
N LEU A 232 7.41 -21.47 15.71
CA LEU A 232 8.87 -21.33 15.78
C LEU A 232 9.41 -21.74 17.16
N ALA A 233 8.74 -21.36 18.26
CA ALA A 233 9.13 -21.75 19.59
C ALA A 233 9.11 -23.30 19.76
N VAL A 234 8.06 -23.94 19.25
CA VAL A 234 7.97 -25.42 19.26
C VAL A 234 9.05 -26.04 18.40
N ALA A 235 9.26 -25.59 17.16
CA ALA A 235 10.30 -26.10 16.27
C ALA A 235 11.72 -25.92 16.85
N GLY A 236 11.97 -24.83 17.57
CA GLY A 236 13.24 -24.56 18.22
C GLY A 236 13.55 -25.48 19.40
N ALA A 237 12.54 -26.12 19.98
CA ALA A 237 12.67 -27.02 21.14
C ALA A 237 12.44 -28.50 20.82
N THR A 238 12.10 -28.83 19.58
CA THR A 238 11.75 -30.21 19.15
C THR A 238 12.30 -30.52 17.76
N ASP A 239 12.11 -31.75 17.29
CA ASP A 239 12.39 -32.15 15.92
C ASP A 239 11.18 -31.98 14.98
N LEU A 240 10.27 -31.04 15.32
CA LEU A 240 9.17 -30.73 14.44
C LEU A 240 9.54 -29.64 13.44
N ILE A 241 9.04 -29.80 12.22
CA ILE A 241 9.17 -28.79 11.18
C ILE A 241 8.06 -27.75 11.36
N ALA A 242 8.42 -26.48 11.43
CA ALA A 242 7.49 -25.36 11.32
C ALA A 242 7.48 -24.79 9.89
N LEU A 243 6.36 -24.16 9.54
CA LEU A 243 6.21 -23.36 8.33
C LEU A 243 6.11 -21.88 8.75
N ALA A 244 6.91 -21.02 8.14
CA ALA A 244 6.86 -19.59 8.42
C ALA A 244 7.07 -18.76 7.14
N PRO A 245 6.54 -17.53 7.06
CA PRO A 245 6.93 -16.57 6.02
C PRO A 245 8.42 -16.26 6.13
N ALA A 246 9.11 -16.20 4.98
CA ALA A 246 10.56 -15.95 4.95
C ALA A 246 10.93 -14.60 5.59
N SER A 247 10.05 -13.61 5.49
CA SER A 247 10.23 -12.29 6.13
C SER A 247 10.33 -12.34 7.65
N PHE A 248 9.82 -13.36 8.32
CA PHE A 248 9.92 -13.48 9.78
C PHE A 248 11.34 -13.79 10.25
N LEU A 249 12.15 -14.38 9.38
CA LEU A 249 13.55 -14.70 9.66
C LEU A 249 14.52 -13.59 9.21
N ILE A 250 14.02 -12.40 8.87
CA ILE A 250 14.85 -11.21 8.62
C ILE A 250 15.48 -10.72 9.93
N ASN A 251 14.79 -10.89 11.06
CA ASN A 251 15.36 -10.55 12.37
C ASN A 251 16.57 -11.46 12.65
N PRO A 252 17.79 -10.89 12.81
CA PRO A 252 19.01 -11.70 13.00
C PRO A 252 18.97 -12.59 14.26
N LEU A 253 18.28 -12.15 15.31
CA LEU A 253 18.15 -12.92 16.55
C LEU A 253 17.30 -14.17 16.36
N LEU A 254 16.27 -14.09 15.50
CA LEU A 254 15.46 -15.25 15.12
C LEU A 254 16.22 -16.12 14.13
N ALA A 255 16.82 -15.53 13.09
CA ALA A 255 17.60 -16.26 12.09
C ALA A 255 18.75 -17.07 12.72
N ALA A 256 19.39 -16.54 13.78
CA ALA A 256 20.48 -17.21 14.46
C ALA A 256 20.06 -18.52 15.18
N ARG A 257 18.79 -18.69 15.52
CA ARG A 257 18.27 -19.82 16.28
C ARG A 257 17.83 -21.00 15.42
N PHE A 258 17.60 -20.77 14.12
CA PHE A 258 16.96 -21.73 13.25
C PHE A 258 17.81 -22.01 12.00
N HIS A 259 17.60 -23.19 11.44
CA HIS A 259 17.91 -23.48 10.06
C HIS A 259 16.65 -23.34 9.22
N ARG A 260 16.71 -22.50 8.16
CA ARG A 260 15.63 -22.36 7.18
C ARG A 260 15.99 -23.09 5.90
N PHE A 261 15.01 -23.65 5.25
CA PHE A 261 15.16 -24.29 3.95
C PHE A 261 13.98 -23.97 3.02
N GLU A 262 14.23 -24.00 1.72
CA GLU A 262 13.18 -23.85 0.73
C GLU A 262 12.27 -25.09 0.75
N LEU A 263 10.95 -24.84 0.64
CA LEU A 263 10.00 -25.96 0.64
C LEU A 263 10.23 -26.86 -0.58
N PRO A 264 10.20 -28.18 -0.40
CA PRO A 264 10.37 -29.12 -1.51
C PRO A 264 9.13 -29.21 -2.42
N VAL A 265 8.13 -28.39 -2.19
CA VAL A 265 6.90 -28.26 -2.99
C VAL A 265 6.63 -26.79 -3.31
N ARG A 266 5.96 -26.55 -4.43
CA ARG A 266 5.60 -25.20 -4.83
C ARG A 266 4.39 -24.73 -4.05
N THR A 267 4.50 -23.54 -3.47
CA THR A 267 3.40 -22.86 -2.79
C THR A 267 3.16 -21.49 -3.41
N PRO A 268 1.95 -20.96 -3.36
CA PRO A 268 1.67 -19.62 -3.84
C PRO A 268 2.53 -18.55 -3.14
N VAL A 269 3.00 -17.60 -3.94
CA VAL A 269 3.62 -16.37 -3.39
C VAL A 269 2.55 -15.56 -2.68
N ILE A 270 2.87 -15.07 -1.49
CA ILE A 270 1.98 -14.21 -0.73
C ILE A 270 2.39 -12.75 -0.92
N THR A 271 1.41 -11.87 -1.14
CA THR A 271 1.64 -10.43 -1.18
C THR A 271 1.18 -9.83 0.15
N ILE A 272 2.12 -9.22 0.86
CA ILE A 272 1.83 -8.45 2.07
C ILE A 272 1.48 -7.03 1.65
N SER A 273 0.32 -6.58 2.10
CA SER A 273 -0.22 -5.26 1.76
C SER A 273 -0.57 -4.49 3.03
N GLN A 274 -0.55 -3.17 2.92
CA GLN A 274 -1.20 -2.28 3.88
C GLN A 274 -2.57 -1.89 3.37
N MET A 275 -3.52 -1.77 4.28
CA MET A 275 -4.93 -1.51 4.01
C MET A 275 -5.44 -0.48 5.01
N TRP A 276 -6.17 0.54 4.52
CA TRP A 276 -6.74 1.60 5.36
C TRP A 276 -8.06 2.13 4.77
N HIS A 277 -8.87 2.72 5.62
CA HIS A 277 -10.02 3.51 5.20
C HIS A 277 -9.57 4.96 5.04
N PRO A 278 -9.91 5.68 3.95
CA PRO A 278 -9.58 7.10 3.72
C PRO A 278 -10.13 8.02 4.79
#